data_a7f80d0f5f85667237d8fe86c2ddcb4f
#
_entry.id   a7f80d0f5f85667237d8fe86c2ddcb4f
#
_cell.length_a   1.000
_cell.length_b   1.000
_cell.length_c   1.000
_cell.angle_alpha   90.00
_cell.angle_beta   90.00
_cell.angle_gamma   90.00
#
_symmetry.space_group_name_H-M   'P 1'
#
loop_
_entity.id
_entity.type
_entity.pdbx_description
1 polymer ?
#
loop_
_entity_poly.entity_id
_entity_poly.type
_entity_poly.pdbx_seq_one_letter_code
_entity_poly.pdbx_strand_id
1 'polypeptide(L)'
;MSMSTRKVVLAAVKISAVVVSALLPTSLLFTPMSNAEPANDFYDASPGEVGDPGSVIRTEPLPLAGAVGGVPGVGTRILYSSTDTHGSKVAVSGSYLEPAAPWSGAGPRPTIVVGPGTQGQGDQCAPSRMFPTAGQLRLAEPGNPSNYGAGVDSVGVNYESAFAFAFLAQGVRVFVTDYIGLGTPGVHTYVNRAEEAHAMLDGARAARALVKAGVDDPIALWGHSQGGGATAAATELAPEYAPELNLVGSYASAPPADLASVLRHIDGTGLMAAIGYTINGVLDRYPAAREPIESRLNDYGRSVLADVAGQCLIDSRTKYGKQSTASWTTDGRPLADVVESVPEIQQVIEEQRIGRRTPASPILVNGALNDDFIPYEQTRRLVQDWCARGAEATLFTDTLPAVNPGSGNNHLAPAVADFGVGLQYVLDRFNGKPLVDTCNA
;
A
#
# COMPACT_ATOMS: atom_id res chain seq x y z
N MET A 1 -10.02 -28.85 23.99
CA MET A 1 -8.95 -28.24 23.16
C MET A 1 -7.75 -29.19 23.15
N SER A 2 -7.45 -29.79 22.00
CA SER A 2 -6.44 -30.82 21.87
C SER A 2 -5.03 -30.22 21.95
N MET A 3 -4.07 -31.03 22.43
CA MET A 3 -2.63 -30.62 22.57
C MET A 3 -1.98 -30.11 21.26
N SER A 4 -2.62 -30.32 20.10
CA SER A 4 -2.17 -29.85 18.80
C SER A 4 -2.31 -28.31 18.65
N THR A 5 -3.41 -27.73 19.10
CA THR A 5 -3.69 -26.30 18.98
C THR A 5 -2.74 -25.43 19.81
N ARG A 6 -2.28 -25.93 20.97
CA ARG A 6 -1.31 -25.20 21.82
C ARG A 6 0.09 -25.11 21.20
N LYS A 7 0.52 -26.11 20.41
CA LYS A 7 1.84 -26.07 19.76
C LYS A 7 1.89 -25.12 18.57
N VAL A 8 0.79 -24.94 17.85
CA VAL A 8 0.68 -24.00 16.73
C VAL A 8 0.68 -22.55 17.25
N VAL A 9 -0.06 -22.30 18.34
CA VAL A 9 -0.09 -20.95 18.94
C VAL A 9 1.28 -20.57 19.51
N LEU A 10 2.04 -21.49 20.10
CA LEU A 10 3.39 -21.20 20.61
C LEU A 10 4.43 -20.99 19.49
N ALA A 11 4.26 -21.59 18.32
CA ALA A 11 5.13 -21.36 17.18
C ALA A 11 4.85 -19.98 16.54
N ALA A 12 3.58 -19.58 16.43
CA ALA A 12 3.19 -18.25 15.95
C ALA A 12 3.72 -17.13 16.85
N VAL A 13 3.61 -17.30 18.18
CA VAL A 13 4.14 -16.34 19.16
C VAL A 13 5.66 -16.20 19.07
N LYS A 14 6.41 -17.28 18.78
CA LYS A 14 7.87 -17.18 18.61
C LYS A 14 8.28 -16.47 17.33
N ILE A 15 7.53 -16.58 16.25
CA ILE A 15 7.81 -15.87 14.99
C ILE A 15 7.45 -14.39 15.13
N SER A 16 6.35 -14.06 15.78
CA SER A 16 5.97 -12.66 16.07
C SER A 16 7.01 -11.95 16.96
N ALA A 17 7.62 -12.64 17.92
CA ALA A 17 8.67 -12.05 18.78
C ALA A 17 9.95 -11.69 18.01
N VAL A 18 10.28 -12.43 16.93
CA VAL A 18 11.45 -12.11 16.09
C VAL A 18 11.19 -10.89 15.21
N VAL A 19 9.97 -10.71 14.69
CA VAL A 19 9.61 -9.55 13.87
C VAL A 19 9.50 -8.28 14.74
N VAL A 20 8.95 -8.37 15.94
CA VAL A 20 8.85 -7.23 16.87
C VAL A 20 10.24 -6.79 17.36
N SER A 21 11.18 -7.72 17.57
CA SER A 21 12.55 -7.38 17.94
C SER A 21 13.34 -6.70 16.81
N ALA A 22 12.96 -6.90 15.55
CA ALA A 22 13.55 -6.23 14.40
C ALA A 22 13.04 -4.79 14.18
N LEU A 23 11.92 -4.43 14.83
CA LEU A 23 11.31 -3.10 14.74
C LEU A 23 11.74 -2.14 15.87
N LEU A 24 12.52 -2.59 16.87
CA LEU A 24 13.10 -1.71 17.86
C LEU A 24 14.33 -1.00 17.27
N PRO A 25 14.49 0.31 17.42
CA PRO A 25 15.52 1.07 16.75
C PRO A 25 16.90 0.75 17.34
N THR A 26 17.63 -0.17 16.72
CA THR A 26 19.07 -0.06 16.73
C THR A 26 19.40 1.15 15.88
N SER A 27 20.10 2.12 16.42
CA SER A 27 20.57 3.36 15.81
C SER A 27 20.51 3.34 14.27
N LEU A 28 19.43 3.89 13.69
CA LEU A 28 19.32 4.19 12.27
C LEU A 28 20.45 5.15 11.93
N LEU A 29 21.49 4.66 11.28
CA LEU A 29 22.50 5.51 10.66
C LEU A 29 21.82 6.15 9.44
N PHE A 30 21.07 7.23 9.68
CA PHE A 30 20.65 8.12 8.61
C PHE A 30 21.89 8.78 8.04
N THR A 31 22.28 8.39 6.83
CA THR A 31 23.22 9.20 6.06
C THR A 31 22.44 10.42 5.56
N PRO A 32 22.83 11.65 5.89
CA PRO A 32 22.20 12.83 5.33
C PRO A 32 22.42 12.79 3.81
N MET A 33 21.36 12.69 3.04
CA MET A 33 21.44 12.88 1.60
C MET A 33 21.63 14.38 1.36
N SER A 34 22.72 14.74 0.70
CA SER A 34 22.98 16.11 0.27
C SER A 34 21.90 16.54 -0.73
N ASN A 35 21.48 17.81 -0.61
CA ASN A 35 20.48 18.46 -1.44
C ASN A 35 20.72 18.22 -2.93
N ALA A 36 19.64 17.94 -3.66
CA ALA A 36 19.54 17.72 -5.10
C ALA A 36 20.37 16.52 -5.59
N GLU A 37 19.78 15.31 -5.55
CA GLU A 37 20.07 14.39 -6.64
C GLU A 37 19.71 15.12 -7.95
N PRO A 38 20.62 15.11 -8.96
CA PRO A 38 20.21 15.51 -10.30
C PRO A 38 18.98 14.69 -10.65
N ALA A 39 17.99 15.29 -11.33
CA ALA A 39 16.78 14.61 -11.76
C ALA A 39 17.18 13.21 -12.22
N ASN A 40 16.76 12.19 -11.45
CA ASN A 40 17.24 10.85 -11.71
C ASN A 40 16.48 10.37 -12.94
N ASP A 41 17.12 10.38 -14.10
CA ASP A 41 16.57 9.92 -15.40
C ASP A 41 15.92 8.51 -15.30
N PHE A 42 16.22 7.76 -14.24
CA PHE A 42 15.63 6.45 -14.01
C PHE A 42 14.10 6.51 -13.87
N TYR A 43 13.56 7.49 -13.17
CA TYR A 43 12.11 7.60 -12.88
C TYR A 43 11.34 8.36 -13.96
N ASP A 44 12.03 9.04 -14.86
CA ASP A 44 11.41 9.82 -15.93
C ASP A 44 11.44 9.03 -17.24
N ALA A 45 10.26 8.64 -17.74
CA ALA A 45 10.11 7.97 -19.02
C ALA A 45 9.45 8.90 -20.04
N SER A 46 10.08 9.01 -21.21
CA SER A 46 9.44 9.67 -22.35
C SER A 46 8.20 8.87 -22.81
N PRO A 47 7.18 9.51 -23.38
CA PRO A 47 5.97 8.80 -23.85
C PRO A 47 6.25 7.65 -24.83
N GLY A 48 7.34 7.72 -25.60
CA GLY A 48 7.73 6.65 -26.53
C GLY A 48 8.37 5.43 -25.89
N GLU A 49 8.78 5.51 -24.63
CA GLU A 49 9.34 4.38 -23.86
C GLU A 49 8.25 3.55 -23.18
N VAL A 50 7.06 4.12 -22.95
CA VAL A 50 5.97 3.44 -22.25
C VAL A 50 5.26 2.49 -23.23
N GLY A 51 5.45 1.19 -23.00
CA GLY A 51 4.94 0.11 -23.84
C GLY A 51 3.57 -0.42 -23.43
N ASP A 52 3.36 -1.71 -23.66
CA ASP A 52 2.15 -2.39 -23.18
C ASP A 52 2.21 -2.62 -21.66
N PRO A 53 1.07 -2.73 -20.97
CA PRO A 53 1.00 -2.95 -19.54
C PRO A 53 1.87 -4.12 -19.06
N GLY A 54 2.71 -3.87 -18.06
CA GLY A 54 3.66 -4.84 -17.53
C GLY A 54 4.99 -4.96 -18.30
N SER A 55 5.18 -4.21 -19.41
CA SER A 55 6.47 -4.21 -20.08
C SER A 55 7.52 -3.46 -19.24
N VAL A 56 8.71 -4.03 -19.15
CA VAL A 56 9.85 -3.44 -18.45
C VAL A 56 10.44 -2.33 -19.32
N ILE A 57 10.48 -1.10 -18.81
CA ILE A 57 11.09 0.04 -19.50
C ILE A 57 12.59 0.03 -19.25
N ARG A 58 13.01 -0.02 -17.98
CA ARG A 58 14.42 -0.10 -17.58
C ARG A 58 14.60 -0.69 -16.20
N THR A 59 15.82 -1.11 -15.90
CA THR A 59 16.21 -1.64 -14.60
C THR A 59 17.58 -1.13 -14.17
N GLU A 60 17.81 -1.05 -12.87
CA GLU A 60 19.13 -0.80 -12.31
C GLU A 60 19.31 -1.58 -10.98
N PRO A 61 20.54 -1.85 -10.53
CA PRO A 61 20.75 -2.44 -9.21
C PRO A 61 20.15 -1.59 -8.10
N LEU A 62 19.44 -2.25 -7.17
CA LEU A 62 18.87 -1.60 -6.00
C LEU A 62 19.59 -2.08 -4.74
N PRO A 63 20.44 -1.26 -4.12
CA PRO A 63 21.01 -1.58 -2.81
C PRO A 63 19.89 -1.78 -1.78
N LEU A 64 20.05 -2.78 -0.91
CA LEU A 64 19.09 -3.05 0.16
C LEU A 64 19.79 -2.82 1.50
N ALA A 65 19.19 -2.00 2.34
CA ALA A 65 19.72 -1.70 3.68
C ALA A 65 18.73 -2.18 4.77
N GLY A 66 19.25 -2.36 5.98
CA GLY A 66 18.43 -2.42 7.18
C GLY A 66 18.01 -3.81 7.65
N ALA A 67 18.50 -4.91 7.09
CA ALA A 67 18.22 -6.24 7.66
C ALA A 67 19.18 -6.60 8.78
N VAL A 68 18.67 -6.90 9.98
CA VAL A 68 19.45 -7.50 11.07
C VAL A 68 19.85 -8.92 10.64
N GLY A 69 21.14 -9.21 10.58
CA GLY A 69 21.67 -10.51 10.13
C GLY A 69 22.01 -10.59 8.64
N GLY A 70 21.94 -9.46 7.90
CA GLY A 70 22.22 -9.38 6.48
C GLY A 70 20.95 -9.27 5.63
N VAL A 71 21.11 -8.86 4.37
CA VAL A 71 20.01 -8.77 3.42
C VAL A 71 19.70 -10.17 2.87
N PRO A 72 18.44 -10.63 2.91
CA PRO A 72 18.07 -11.99 2.51
C PRO A 72 18.00 -12.20 0.98
N GLY A 73 18.51 -11.27 0.18
CA GLY A 73 18.46 -11.33 -1.27
C GLY A 73 19.15 -10.16 -1.96
N VAL A 74 18.92 -10.00 -3.25
CA VAL A 74 19.41 -8.88 -4.07
C VAL A 74 18.24 -8.11 -4.67
N GLY A 75 18.40 -6.79 -4.76
CA GLY A 75 17.38 -5.87 -5.28
C GLY A 75 17.68 -5.39 -6.70
N THR A 76 16.62 -5.19 -7.46
CA THR A 76 16.61 -4.52 -8.75
C THR A 76 15.50 -3.48 -8.74
N ARG A 77 15.85 -2.20 -8.97
CA ARG A 77 14.86 -1.16 -9.22
C ARG A 77 14.35 -1.32 -10.63
N ILE A 78 13.06 -1.17 -10.80
CA ILE A 78 12.40 -1.39 -12.08
C ILE A 78 11.48 -0.22 -12.41
N LEU A 79 11.54 0.24 -13.66
CA LEU A 79 10.53 1.10 -14.26
C LEU A 79 9.75 0.26 -15.27
N TYR A 80 8.44 0.25 -15.18
CA TYR A 80 7.56 -0.57 -16.00
C TYR A 80 6.34 0.21 -16.47
N SER A 81 5.68 -0.30 -17.51
CA SER A 81 4.48 0.30 -18.09
C SER A 81 3.23 -0.18 -17.36
N SER A 82 2.29 0.73 -17.16
CA SER A 82 0.95 0.45 -16.64
C SER A 82 -0.10 1.31 -17.35
N THR A 83 -1.33 1.31 -16.87
CA THR A 83 -2.41 2.16 -17.37
C THR A 83 -3.11 2.88 -16.24
N ASP A 84 -3.43 4.15 -16.46
CA ASP A 84 -4.26 4.93 -15.57
C ASP A 84 -5.75 4.50 -15.60
N THR A 85 -6.57 5.16 -14.82
CA THR A 85 -8.02 4.87 -14.74
C THR A 85 -8.79 5.12 -16.05
N HIS A 86 -8.19 5.89 -16.99
CA HIS A 86 -8.75 6.20 -18.31
C HIS A 86 -8.15 5.36 -19.44
N GLY A 87 -7.26 4.40 -19.11
CA GLY A 87 -6.59 3.55 -20.09
C GLY A 87 -5.37 4.18 -20.77
N SER A 88 -4.91 5.36 -20.31
CA SER A 88 -3.69 5.97 -20.83
C SER A 88 -2.48 5.23 -20.29
N LYS A 89 -1.47 5.02 -21.16
CA LYS A 89 -0.22 4.37 -20.76
C LYS A 89 0.61 5.30 -19.88
N VAL A 90 1.10 4.77 -18.75
CA VAL A 90 1.92 5.49 -17.77
C VAL A 90 3.11 4.66 -17.35
N ALA A 91 4.20 5.32 -16.93
CA ALA A 91 5.33 4.66 -16.29
C ALA A 91 5.10 4.56 -14.78
N VAL A 92 5.51 3.43 -14.21
CA VAL A 92 5.43 3.16 -12.77
C VAL A 92 6.77 2.60 -12.30
N SER A 93 7.26 3.06 -11.17
CA SER A 93 8.46 2.49 -10.55
C SER A 93 8.12 1.42 -9.51
N GLY A 94 9.12 0.61 -9.18
CA GLY A 94 9.00 -0.41 -8.14
C GLY A 94 10.33 -1.10 -7.87
N SER A 95 10.26 -2.13 -7.05
CA SER A 95 11.41 -2.91 -6.61
C SER A 95 11.16 -4.39 -6.79
N TYR A 96 12.04 -5.07 -7.51
CA TYR A 96 12.09 -6.51 -7.58
C TYR A 96 13.20 -7.04 -6.67
N LEU A 97 12.87 -8.02 -5.83
CA LEU A 97 13.80 -8.61 -4.88
C LEU A 97 13.90 -10.12 -5.14
N GLU A 98 15.10 -10.59 -5.49
CA GLU A 98 15.40 -12.02 -5.69
C GLU A 98 15.95 -12.60 -4.38
N PRO A 99 15.32 -13.67 -3.82
CA PRO A 99 15.75 -14.27 -2.57
C PRO A 99 17.07 -15.02 -2.71
N ALA A 100 17.95 -14.90 -1.69
CA ALA A 100 19.13 -15.74 -1.55
C ALA A 100 18.77 -17.16 -1.11
N ALA A 101 17.68 -17.33 -0.35
CA ALA A 101 17.20 -18.63 0.08
C ALA A 101 16.56 -19.39 -1.08
N PRO A 102 16.73 -20.74 -1.16
CA PRO A 102 16.00 -21.57 -2.12
C PRO A 102 14.51 -21.64 -1.73
N TRP A 103 13.64 -21.78 -2.74
CA TRP A 103 12.26 -22.19 -2.51
C TRP A 103 12.20 -23.66 -2.11
N SER A 104 11.59 -23.96 -0.97
CA SER A 104 11.47 -25.33 -0.43
C SER A 104 10.04 -25.88 -0.49
N GLY A 105 9.09 -25.09 -0.99
CA GLY A 105 7.71 -25.51 -1.15
C GLY A 105 7.44 -26.28 -2.44
N ALA A 106 6.18 -26.53 -2.74
CA ALA A 106 5.76 -27.26 -3.93
C ALA A 106 5.91 -26.41 -5.20
N GLY A 107 6.19 -27.06 -6.32
CA GLY A 107 6.20 -26.45 -7.65
C GLY A 107 7.31 -25.41 -7.89
N PRO A 108 7.14 -24.54 -8.89
CA PRO A 108 8.10 -23.50 -9.21
C PRO A 108 8.13 -22.42 -8.13
N ARG A 109 9.26 -21.68 -8.07
CA ARG A 109 9.44 -20.59 -7.11
C ARG A 109 8.37 -19.50 -7.33
N PRO A 110 7.56 -19.17 -6.31
CA PRO A 110 6.48 -18.20 -6.44
C PRO A 110 6.96 -16.75 -6.37
N THR A 111 6.07 -15.84 -6.76
CA THR A 111 6.25 -14.40 -6.60
C THR A 111 5.12 -13.81 -5.76
N ILE A 112 5.46 -13.01 -4.76
CA ILE A 112 4.54 -12.15 -4.04
C ILE A 112 4.63 -10.72 -4.58
N VAL A 113 3.49 -10.12 -4.90
CA VAL A 113 3.39 -8.69 -5.25
C VAL A 113 2.85 -7.94 -4.05
N VAL A 114 3.63 -6.99 -3.57
CA VAL A 114 3.30 -6.18 -2.40
C VAL A 114 2.82 -4.81 -2.86
N GLY A 115 1.59 -4.48 -2.47
CA GLY A 115 1.08 -3.14 -2.49
C GLY A 115 1.46 -2.45 -1.18
N PRO A 116 2.28 -1.39 -1.20
CA PRO A 116 2.68 -0.71 0.02
C PRO A 116 1.50 0.02 0.68
N GLY A 117 1.53 0.13 2.01
CA GLY A 117 0.65 1.02 2.74
C GLY A 117 1.05 2.48 2.50
N THR A 118 0.32 3.41 3.12
CA THR A 118 0.50 4.85 2.89
C THR A 118 1.92 5.32 3.15
N GLN A 119 2.57 5.82 2.11
CA GLN A 119 3.93 6.38 2.17
C GLN A 119 3.92 7.92 2.21
N GLY A 120 2.93 8.53 1.61
CA GLY A 120 2.78 9.96 1.36
C GLY A 120 2.44 10.22 -0.10
N GLN A 121 2.56 11.47 -0.56
CA GLN A 121 2.28 11.82 -1.95
C GLN A 121 3.50 12.38 -2.70
N GLY A 122 4.56 12.77 -2.00
CA GLY A 122 5.79 13.25 -2.62
C GLY A 122 6.64 12.09 -3.17
N ASP A 123 7.28 12.30 -4.32
CA ASP A 123 8.08 11.28 -5.04
C ASP A 123 9.19 10.65 -4.18
N GLN A 124 9.77 11.42 -3.28
CA GLN A 124 10.80 10.94 -2.36
C GLN A 124 10.30 9.85 -1.40
N CYS A 125 8.99 9.71 -1.26
CA CYS A 125 8.36 8.74 -0.36
C CYS A 125 8.19 7.35 -1.00
N ALA A 126 8.51 7.21 -2.29
CA ALA A 126 8.41 5.94 -3.00
C ALA A 126 9.27 4.85 -2.34
N PRO A 127 8.74 3.65 -2.06
CA PRO A 127 9.51 2.54 -1.49
C PRO A 127 10.80 2.24 -2.23
N SER A 128 10.81 2.29 -3.57
CA SER A 128 12.01 2.01 -4.38
C SER A 128 13.15 3.02 -4.15
N ARG A 129 12.82 4.24 -3.71
CA ARG A 129 13.80 5.24 -3.30
C ARG A 129 14.33 5.02 -1.88
N MET A 130 13.52 4.38 -1.01
CA MET A 130 13.84 4.20 0.41
C MET A 130 14.51 2.86 0.75
N PHE A 131 14.45 1.84 -0.12
CA PHE A 131 15.11 0.55 0.12
C PHE A 131 16.62 0.66 0.43
N PRO A 132 17.40 1.57 -0.21
CA PRO A 132 18.84 1.70 0.07
C PRO A 132 19.17 2.14 1.48
N THR A 133 18.25 2.82 2.17
CA THR A 133 18.50 3.47 3.47
C THR A 133 17.50 3.05 4.56
N ALA A 134 16.56 2.16 4.24
CA ALA A 134 15.40 1.80 5.08
C ALA A 134 14.47 2.99 5.43
N GLY A 135 14.73 4.16 4.88
CA GLY A 135 14.00 5.40 5.08
C GLY A 135 14.78 6.58 4.51
N GLN A 136 14.23 7.77 4.64
CA GLN A 136 14.90 9.00 4.20
C GLN A 136 14.81 10.09 5.26
N LEU A 137 15.80 10.96 5.25
CA LEU A 137 15.83 12.22 5.99
C LEU A 137 16.24 13.32 5.00
N ARG A 138 15.35 14.30 4.78
CA ARG A 138 15.70 15.50 3.99
C ARG A 138 15.97 16.65 4.94
N LEU A 139 17.06 17.38 4.68
CA LEU A 139 17.38 18.59 5.39
C LEU A 139 16.65 19.78 4.74
N ALA A 140 16.21 20.73 5.55
CA ALA A 140 15.65 21.98 5.07
C ALA A 140 16.72 22.79 4.31
N GLU A 141 16.30 23.47 3.26
CA GLU A 141 17.17 24.39 2.56
C GLU A 141 17.60 25.54 3.47
N PRO A 142 18.85 26.04 3.32
CA PRO A 142 19.31 27.18 4.10
C PRO A 142 18.36 28.38 4.01
N GLY A 143 17.87 28.84 5.15
CA GLY A 143 16.94 29.97 5.22
C GLY A 143 15.45 29.60 5.24
N ASN A 144 15.10 28.34 5.01
CA ASN A 144 13.72 27.84 5.13
C ASN A 144 13.47 27.27 6.54
N PRO A 145 12.25 27.47 7.11
CA PRO A 145 11.89 26.83 8.36
C PRO A 145 11.85 25.30 8.18
N SER A 146 12.43 24.57 9.11
CA SER A 146 12.37 23.12 9.11
C SER A 146 11.10 22.61 9.82
N ASN A 147 10.47 21.55 9.32
CA ASN A 147 9.27 20.98 9.91
C ASN A 147 9.54 20.32 11.28
N TYR A 148 10.76 19.81 11.52
CA TYR A 148 11.12 19.07 12.74
C TYR A 148 12.14 19.76 13.64
N GLY A 149 12.56 20.99 13.33
CA GLY A 149 13.70 21.61 13.99
C GLY A 149 15.03 20.97 13.55
N ALA A 150 16.17 21.48 14.09
CA ALA A 150 17.52 20.98 13.75
C ALA A 150 17.83 20.86 12.23
N GLY A 151 17.11 21.63 11.40
CA GLY A 151 17.30 21.62 9.95
C GLY A 151 16.68 20.43 9.22
N VAL A 152 15.84 19.60 9.86
CA VAL A 152 15.16 18.47 9.20
C VAL A 152 13.83 18.92 8.62
N ASP A 153 13.57 18.62 7.34
CA ASP A 153 12.38 19.02 6.61
C ASP A 153 11.43 17.88 6.30
N SER A 154 11.97 16.68 6.00
CA SER A 154 11.14 15.50 5.69
C SER A 154 11.72 14.23 6.25
N VAL A 155 10.84 13.33 6.69
CA VAL A 155 11.17 11.98 7.19
C VAL A 155 10.28 10.95 6.52
N GLY A 156 10.89 9.97 5.85
CA GLY A 156 10.22 8.79 5.31
C GLY A 156 10.76 7.51 5.95
N VAL A 157 9.94 6.50 6.11
CA VAL A 157 10.32 5.17 6.62
C VAL A 157 9.76 4.10 5.72
N ASN A 158 10.63 3.24 5.17
CA ASN A 158 10.20 2.07 4.39
C ASN A 158 9.88 0.90 5.33
N TYR A 159 8.68 0.90 5.89
CA TYR A 159 8.20 -0.18 6.75
C TYR A 159 7.84 -1.46 5.97
N GLU A 160 7.62 -1.37 4.65
CA GLU A 160 7.34 -2.52 3.79
C GLU A 160 8.54 -3.46 3.67
N SER A 161 9.77 -2.94 3.86
CA SER A 161 10.98 -3.75 3.79
C SER A 161 10.97 -4.93 4.76
N ALA A 162 10.35 -4.78 5.94
CA ALA A 162 10.26 -5.86 6.92
C ALA A 162 9.40 -7.04 6.39
N PHE A 163 8.27 -6.75 5.78
CA PHE A 163 7.40 -7.75 5.18
C PHE A 163 8.06 -8.40 3.95
N ALA A 164 8.66 -7.57 3.08
CA ALA A 164 9.39 -8.05 1.90
C ALA A 164 10.52 -9.01 2.28
N PHE A 165 11.35 -8.67 3.27
CA PHE A 165 12.45 -9.51 3.72
C PHE A 165 11.99 -10.82 4.37
N ALA A 166 10.85 -10.82 5.04
CA ALA A 166 10.28 -12.04 5.59
C ALA A 166 9.88 -13.03 4.48
N PHE A 167 9.31 -12.58 3.36
CA PHE A 167 9.04 -13.42 2.19
C PHE A 167 10.33 -13.90 1.51
N LEU A 168 11.34 -13.04 1.35
CA LEU A 168 12.63 -13.43 0.81
C LEU A 168 13.28 -14.54 1.64
N ALA A 169 13.17 -14.48 2.97
CA ALA A 169 13.68 -15.53 3.86
C ALA A 169 12.99 -16.89 3.65
N GLN A 170 11.78 -16.92 3.08
CA GLN A 170 11.07 -18.15 2.69
C GLN A 170 11.42 -18.61 1.27
N GLY A 171 12.32 -17.93 0.57
CA GLY A 171 12.66 -18.25 -0.83
C GLY A 171 11.64 -17.77 -1.85
N VAL A 172 10.74 -16.85 -1.48
CA VAL A 172 9.72 -16.25 -2.34
C VAL A 172 10.28 -14.99 -2.99
N ARG A 173 10.11 -14.84 -4.31
CA ARG A 173 10.40 -13.59 -5.01
C ARG A 173 9.45 -12.49 -4.56
N VAL A 174 9.93 -11.27 -4.43
CA VAL A 174 9.09 -10.13 -4.00
C VAL A 174 9.13 -9.04 -5.05
N PHE A 175 7.97 -8.53 -5.41
CA PHE A 175 7.83 -7.28 -6.15
C PHE A 175 7.07 -6.28 -5.30
N VAL A 176 7.60 -5.06 -5.14
CA VAL A 176 6.94 -3.96 -4.44
C VAL A 176 6.72 -2.85 -5.45
N THR A 177 5.47 -2.49 -5.72
CA THR A 177 5.14 -1.33 -6.57
C THR A 177 5.28 -0.02 -5.80
N ASP A 178 5.59 1.07 -6.49
CA ASP A 178 5.49 2.41 -5.90
C ASP A 178 4.12 3.06 -6.15
N TYR A 179 3.27 2.46 -6.99
CA TYR A 179 2.04 2.99 -7.56
C TYR A 179 2.25 4.10 -8.61
N ILE A 180 1.20 4.43 -9.36
CA ILE A 180 1.21 5.48 -10.36
C ILE A 180 1.41 6.84 -9.68
N GLY A 181 2.36 7.63 -10.22
CA GLY A 181 2.63 9.00 -9.76
C GLY A 181 3.30 9.09 -8.39
N LEU A 182 3.83 7.99 -7.83
CA LEU A 182 4.70 8.01 -6.67
C LEU A 182 6.12 7.59 -7.10
N GLY A 183 7.06 8.51 -7.01
CA GLY A 183 8.43 8.32 -7.50
C GLY A 183 8.62 8.63 -8.98
N THR A 184 7.59 8.54 -9.80
CA THR A 184 7.55 8.93 -11.21
C THR A 184 6.78 10.24 -11.41
N PRO A 185 7.03 11.00 -12.50
CA PRO A 185 6.30 12.25 -12.75
C PRO A 185 4.78 12.07 -12.74
N GLY A 186 4.09 13.04 -12.14
CA GLY A 186 2.63 13.07 -12.01
C GLY A 186 2.16 13.14 -10.57
N VAL A 187 0.86 12.97 -10.36
CA VAL A 187 0.27 12.96 -9.03
C VAL A 187 0.02 11.51 -8.59
N HIS A 188 0.49 11.14 -7.40
CA HIS A 188 0.09 9.88 -6.80
C HIS A 188 -1.41 9.91 -6.48
N THR A 189 -2.18 9.12 -7.22
CA THR A 189 -3.63 9.03 -7.14
C THR A 189 -4.07 8.13 -5.99
N TYR A 190 -3.67 8.50 -4.80
CA TYR A 190 -3.86 7.77 -3.55
C TYR A 190 -5.28 7.20 -3.41
N VAL A 191 -5.38 5.90 -3.14
CA VAL A 191 -6.59 5.08 -3.03
C VAL A 191 -7.49 5.09 -4.29
N ASN A 192 -6.92 5.41 -5.46
CA ASN A 192 -7.60 5.15 -6.72
C ASN A 192 -7.56 3.65 -7.01
N ARG A 193 -8.70 3.01 -6.83
CA ARG A 193 -8.85 1.54 -6.92
C ARG A 193 -8.30 0.95 -8.23
N ALA A 194 -8.61 1.57 -9.37
CA ALA A 194 -8.17 1.05 -10.66
C ALA A 194 -6.65 1.19 -10.84
N GLU A 195 -6.09 2.36 -10.53
CA GLU A 195 -4.68 2.64 -10.73
C GLU A 195 -3.78 1.83 -9.79
N GLU A 196 -4.19 1.67 -8.53
CA GLU A 196 -3.45 0.82 -7.59
C GLU A 196 -3.49 -0.65 -8.00
N ALA A 197 -4.64 -1.14 -8.48
CA ALA A 197 -4.78 -2.50 -8.97
C ALA A 197 -3.94 -2.74 -10.24
N HIS A 198 -3.99 -1.81 -11.20
CA HIS A 198 -3.20 -1.88 -12.42
C HIS A 198 -1.71 -1.90 -12.11
N ALA A 199 -1.23 -1.01 -11.24
CA ALA A 199 0.17 -0.98 -10.83
C ALA A 199 0.64 -2.31 -10.21
N MET A 200 -0.19 -2.97 -9.38
CA MET A 200 0.14 -4.28 -8.81
C MET A 200 0.15 -5.39 -9.86
N LEU A 201 -0.87 -5.46 -10.72
CA LEU A 201 -1.00 -6.51 -11.74
C LEU A 201 0.08 -6.36 -12.83
N ASP A 202 0.38 -5.15 -13.24
CA ASP A 202 1.46 -4.88 -14.19
C ASP A 202 2.84 -5.08 -13.57
N GLY A 203 2.99 -4.80 -12.28
CA GLY A 203 4.16 -5.18 -11.50
C GLY A 203 4.39 -6.70 -11.50
N ALA A 204 3.32 -7.50 -11.38
CA ALA A 204 3.38 -8.95 -11.51
C ALA A 204 3.87 -9.38 -12.91
N ARG A 205 3.33 -8.77 -13.98
CA ARG A 205 3.77 -8.99 -15.37
C ARG A 205 5.25 -8.65 -15.55
N ALA A 206 5.67 -7.48 -15.04
CA ALA A 206 7.04 -7.02 -15.11
C ALA A 206 8.01 -7.94 -14.35
N ALA A 207 7.65 -8.36 -13.15
CA ALA A 207 8.43 -9.33 -12.38
C ALA A 207 8.58 -10.67 -13.13
N ARG A 208 7.48 -11.20 -13.69
CA ARG A 208 7.49 -12.42 -14.50
C ARG A 208 8.41 -12.29 -15.72
N ALA A 209 8.32 -11.17 -16.43
CA ALA A 209 9.16 -10.90 -17.60
C ALA A 209 10.65 -10.80 -17.25
N LEU A 210 10.98 -10.12 -16.15
CA LEU A 210 12.36 -9.91 -15.70
C LEU A 210 13.09 -11.22 -15.44
N VAL A 211 12.43 -12.20 -14.84
CA VAL A 211 13.05 -13.50 -14.50
C VAL A 211 12.68 -14.61 -15.46
N LYS A 212 11.95 -14.31 -16.53
CA LYS A 212 11.45 -15.28 -17.51
C LYS A 212 10.71 -16.44 -16.84
N ALA A 213 9.91 -16.11 -15.82
CA ALA A 213 9.09 -17.10 -15.13
C ALA A 213 8.00 -17.67 -16.04
N GLY A 214 7.59 -18.91 -15.79
CA GLY A 214 6.55 -19.58 -16.55
C GLY A 214 5.17 -18.91 -16.39
N VAL A 215 4.27 -19.16 -17.32
CA VAL A 215 2.89 -18.64 -17.24
C VAL A 215 2.13 -19.22 -16.05
N ASP A 216 2.48 -20.44 -15.64
CA ASP A 216 1.87 -21.16 -14.53
C ASP A 216 2.58 -20.91 -13.18
N ASP A 217 3.67 -20.12 -13.16
CA ASP A 217 4.35 -19.80 -11.91
C ASP A 217 3.39 -19.07 -10.97
N PRO A 218 3.26 -19.51 -9.70
CA PRO A 218 2.24 -18.96 -8.81
C PRO A 218 2.58 -17.55 -8.36
N ILE A 219 1.56 -16.70 -8.38
CA ILE A 219 1.62 -15.31 -7.92
C ILE A 219 0.61 -15.13 -6.78
N ALA A 220 0.98 -14.41 -5.75
CA ALA A 220 0.05 -13.94 -4.73
C ALA A 220 0.18 -12.42 -4.55
N LEU A 221 -0.89 -11.80 -4.03
CA LEU A 221 -0.94 -10.37 -3.74
C LEU A 221 -0.96 -10.15 -2.23
N TRP A 222 -0.32 -9.07 -1.78
CA TRP A 222 -0.20 -8.74 -0.37
C TRP A 222 -0.28 -7.23 -0.16
N GLY A 223 -0.99 -6.81 0.90
CA GLY A 223 -0.94 -5.42 1.34
C GLY A 223 -1.70 -5.15 2.62
N HIS A 224 -1.31 -4.05 3.27
CA HIS A 224 -1.96 -3.52 4.47
C HIS A 224 -2.40 -2.08 4.21
N SER A 225 -3.55 -1.66 4.77
CA SER A 225 -4.06 -0.29 4.67
C SER A 225 -4.31 0.11 3.20
N GLN A 226 -3.70 1.17 2.67
CA GLN A 226 -3.71 1.48 1.23
C GLN A 226 -3.36 0.23 0.42
N GLY A 227 -2.30 -0.48 0.77
CA GLY A 227 -1.90 -1.73 0.13
C GLY A 227 -2.95 -2.84 0.25
N GLY A 228 -3.70 -2.87 1.34
CA GLY A 228 -4.85 -3.77 1.52
C GLY A 228 -5.96 -3.46 0.52
N GLY A 229 -6.27 -2.19 0.31
CA GLY A 229 -7.19 -1.71 -0.73
C GLY A 229 -6.71 -2.05 -2.14
N ALA A 230 -5.44 -1.77 -2.42
CA ALA A 230 -4.80 -2.10 -3.70
C ALA A 230 -4.86 -3.61 -4.00
N THR A 231 -4.54 -4.45 -2.99
CA THR A 231 -4.62 -5.92 -3.10
C THR A 231 -6.05 -6.39 -3.35
N ALA A 232 -7.00 -5.89 -2.60
CA ALA A 232 -8.42 -6.22 -2.76
C ALA A 232 -8.94 -5.82 -4.15
N ALA A 233 -8.61 -4.60 -4.60
CA ALA A 233 -8.97 -4.11 -5.92
C ALA A 233 -8.28 -4.90 -7.05
N ALA A 234 -7.00 -5.23 -6.91
CA ALA A 234 -6.26 -6.02 -7.89
C ALA A 234 -6.86 -7.43 -8.04
N THR A 235 -7.24 -8.06 -6.91
CA THR A 235 -7.88 -9.38 -6.95
C THR A 235 -9.25 -9.34 -7.63
N GLU A 236 -10.02 -8.25 -7.47
CA GLU A 236 -11.29 -8.04 -8.18
C GLU A 236 -11.13 -7.74 -9.68
N LEU A 237 -10.09 -6.99 -10.05
CA LEU A 237 -9.89 -6.56 -11.44
C LEU A 237 -9.11 -7.57 -12.28
N ALA A 238 -8.37 -8.48 -11.67
CA ALA A 238 -7.53 -9.44 -12.37
C ALA A 238 -8.26 -10.26 -13.45
N PRO A 239 -9.51 -10.74 -13.27
CA PRO A 239 -10.21 -11.49 -14.31
C PRO A 239 -10.42 -10.72 -15.62
N GLU A 240 -10.56 -9.40 -15.54
CA GLU A 240 -10.78 -8.51 -16.68
C GLU A 240 -9.47 -7.92 -17.22
N TYR A 241 -8.55 -7.56 -16.32
CA TYR A 241 -7.34 -6.82 -16.65
C TYR A 241 -6.09 -7.69 -16.89
N ALA A 242 -5.94 -8.77 -16.13
CA ALA A 242 -4.76 -9.62 -16.17
C ALA A 242 -5.10 -11.13 -16.06
N PRO A 243 -6.00 -11.65 -16.93
CA PRO A 243 -6.50 -13.03 -16.84
C PRO A 243 -5.40 -14.08 -17.07
N GLU A 244 -4.26 -13.70 -17.62
CA GLU A 244 -3.12 -14.59 -17.88
C GLU A 244 -2.19 -14.77 -16.66
N LEU A 245 -2.43 -14.08 -15.54
CA LEU A 245 -1.66 -14.26 -14.31
C LEU A 245 -2.23 -15.40 -13.48
N ASN A 246 -1.38 -16.33 -13.07
CA ASN A 246 -1.76 -17.43 -12.16
C ASN A 246 -1.82 -16.92 -10.72
N LEU A 247 -2.89 -16.18 -10.37
CA LEU A 247 -3.12 -15.70 -9.01
C LEU A 247 -3.64 -16.86 -8.15
N VAL A 248 -2.86 -17.30 -7.18
CA VAL A 248 -3.20 -18.43 -6.31
C VAL A 248 -3.77 -18.03 -4.95
N GLY A 249 -3.68 -16.76 -4.60
CA GLY A 249 -4.24 -16.19 -3.36
C GLY A 249 -3.86 -14.76 -3.10
N SER A 250 -4.58 -14.10 -2.18
CA SER A 250 -4.34 -12.71 -1.80
C SER A 250 -4.54 -12.51 -0.31
N TYR A 251 -3.76 -11.62 0.29
CA TYR A 251 -3.92 -11.18 1.67
C TYR A 251 -4.10 -9.67 1.73
N ALA A 252 -5.29 -9.23 2.11
CA ALA A 252 -5.66 -7.82 2.24
C ALA A 252 -5.92 -7.48 3.72
N SER A 253 -5.02 -6.75 4.35
CA SER A 253 -5.18 -6.30 5.74
C SER A 253 -5.70 -4.88 5.78
N ALA A 254 -6.74 -4.65 6.58
CA ALA A 254 -7.39 -3.34 6.76
C ALA A 254 -7.66 -2.59 5.43
N PRO A 255 -8.36 -3.22 4.44
CA PRO A 255 -8.59 -2.59 3.14
C PRO A 255 -9.59 -1.43 3.23
N PRO A 256 -9.28 -0.22 2.72
CA PRO A 256 -10.24 0.89 2.61
C PRO A 256 -11.24 0.66 1.47
N ALA A 257 -12.17 -0.27 1.66
CA ALA A 257 -13.14 -0.68 0.64
C ALA A 257 -14.28 0.32 0.41
N ASP A 258 -14.56 1.18 1.38
CA ASP A 258 -15.59 2.21 1.37
C ASP A 258 -14.99 3.55 1.76
N LEU A 259 -14.57 4.35 0.77
CA LEU A 259 -13.89 5.62 1.03
C LEU A 259 -14.77 6.65 1.74
N ALA A 260 -16.10 6.63 1.57
CA ALA A 260 -16.98 7.53 2.31
C ALA A 260 -16.99 7.21 3.81
N SER A 261 -16.99 5.92 4.16
CA SER A 261 -16.86 5.45 5.55
C SER A 261 -15.50 5.78 6.14
N VAL A 262 -14.41 5.57 5.37
CA VAL A 262 -13.04 5.89 5.80
C VAL A 262 -12.88 7.39 6.03
N LEU A 263 -13.31 8.24 5.07
CA LEU A 263 -13.23 9.70 5.17
C LEU A 263 -13.84 10.21 6.49
N ARG A 264 -15.01 9.69 6.84
CA ARG A 264 -15.70 10.06 8.07
C ARG A 264 -14.95 9.61 9.33
N HIS A 265 -14.32 8.45 9.25
CA HIS A 265 -13.64 7.82 10.38
C HIS A 265 -12.27 8.42 10.66
N ILE A 266 -11.51 8.82 9.63
CA ILE A 266 -10.15 9.36 9.82
C ILE A 266 -10.11 10.86 10.08
N ASP A 267 -11.19 11.61 9.88
CA ASP A 267 -11.25 13.04 10.22
C ASP A 267 -11.00 13.22 11.72
N GLY A 268 -10.06 14.07 12.06
CA GLY A 268 -9.64 14.27 13.44
C GLY A 268 -8.62 13.27 14.00
N THR A 269 -8.21 12.28 13.22
CA THR A 269 -7.19 11.29 13.61
C THR A 269 -5.78 11.67 13.13
N GLY A 270 -4.81 10.82 13.46
CA GLY A 270 -3.43 10.96 12.96
C GLY A 270 -3.28 10.80 11.44
N LEU A 271 -4.25 10.21 10.73
CA LEU A 271 -4.21 9.98 9.28
C LEU A 271 -5.00 11.04 8.49
N MET A 272 -5.56 12.05 9.12
CA MET A 272 -6.43 13.05 8.49
C MET A 272 -5.84 13.67 7.21
N ALA A 273 -4.52 13.89 7.16
CA ALA A 273 -3.85 14.45 5.98
C ALA A 273 -3.96 13.58 4.72
N ALA A 274 -4.20 12.27 4.85
CA ALA A 274 -4.41 11.37 3.72
C ALA A 274 -5.68 11.71 2.91
N ILE A 275 -6.64 12.42 3.52
CA ILE A 275 -7.78 13.01 2.81
C ILE A 275 -7.28 13.97 1.74
N GLY A 276 -6.24 14.76 2.04
CA GLY A 276 -5.60 15.66 1.07
C GLY A 276 -4.96 14.92 -0.10
N TYR A 277 -4.30 13.78 0.15
CA TYR A 277 -3.75 12.93 -0.92
C TYR A 277 -4.87 12.44 -1.86
N THR A 278 -5.98 11.96 -1.28
CA THR A 278 -7.14 11.51 -2.07
C THR A 278 -7.70 12.65 -2.91
N ILE A 279 -7.88 13.84 -2.34
CA ILE A 279 -8.41 15.00 -3.06
C ILE A 279 -7.47 15.39 -4.21
N ASN A 280 -6.17 15.45 -4.00
CA ASN A 280 -5.20 15.76 -5.06
C ASN A 280 -5.29 14.75 -6.21
N GLY A 281 -5.40 13.46 -5.91
CA GLY A 281 -5.61 12.42 -6.92
C GLY A 281 -6.94 12.56 -7.67
N VAL A 282 -8.02 12.89 -6.97
CA VAL A 282 -9.33 13.13 -7.59
C VAL A 282 -9.30 14.38 -8.49
N LEU A 283 -8.68 15.46 -8.05
CA LEU A 283 -8.54 16.68 -8.85
C LEU A 283 -7.72 16.45 -10.12
N ASP A 284 -6.77 15.53 -10.09
CA ASP A 284 -5.95 15.18 -11.25
C ASP A 284 -6.71 14.31 -12.26
N ARG A 285 -7.43 13.28 -11.79
CA ARG A 285 -8.06 12.27 -12.66
C ARG A 285 -9.51 12.55 -13.03
N TYR A 286 -10.24 13.37 -12.26
CA TYR A 286 -11.68 13.57 -12.45
C TYR A 286 -12.01 15.06 -12.67
N PRO A 287 -11.85 15.60 -13.91
CA PRO A 287 -12.08 17.02 -14.19
C PRO A 287 -13.47 17.52 -13.79
N ALA A 288 -14.48 16.66 -13.85
CA ALA A 288 -15.86 17.03 -13.45
C ALA A 288 -16.01 17.30 -11.94
N ALA A 289 -15.14 16.72 -11.11
CA ALA A 289 -15.15 16.94 -9.66
C ALA A 289 -14.36 18.19 -9.24
N ARG A 290 -13.56 18.80 -10.14
CA ARG A 290 -12.65 19.89 -9.81
C ARG A 290 -13.39 21.11 -9.24
N GLU A 291 -14.28 21.69 -10.01
CA GLU A 291 -15.03 22.88 -9.56
C GLU A 291 -15.86 22.60 -8.30
N PRO A 292 -16.63 21.49 -8.24
CA PRO A 292 -17.32 21.09 -7.02
C PRO A 292 -16.46 21.01 -5.76
N ILE A 293 -15.22 20.53 -5.87
CA ILE A 293 -14.27 20.44 -4.74
C ILE A 293 -13.66 21.82 -4.44
N GLU A 294 -13.07 22.48 -5.43
CA GLU A 294 -12.30 23.73 -5.26
C GLU A 294 -13.18 24.87 -4.73
N SER A 295 -14.46 24.95 -5.14
CA SER A 295 -15.40 25.97 -4.66
C SER A 295 -15.75 25.84 -3.17
N ARG A 296 -15.52 24.69 -2.58
CA ARG A 296 -15.80 24.41 -1.17
C ARG A 296 -14.59 24.54 -0.26
N LEU A 297 -13.40 24.60 -0.83
CA LEU A 297 -12.17 24.78 -0.06
C LEU A 297 -11.91 26.26 0.22
N ASN A 298 -11.58 26.59 1.45
CA ASN A 298 -11.04 27.89 1.82
C ASN A 298 -9.52 27.97 1.52
N ASP A 299 -8.89 29.12 1.75
CA ASP A 299 -7.46 29.30 1.47
C ASP A 299 -6.57 28.35 2.26
N TYR A 300 -6.95 28.08 3.52
CA TYR A 300 -6.21 27.10 4.34
C TYR A 300 -6.31 25.69 3.76
N GLY A 301 -7.51 25.23 3.40
CA GLY A 301 -7.70 23.93 2.76
C GLY A 301 -6.86 23.78 1.48
N ARG A 302 -6.88 24.81 0.61
CA ARG A 302 -6.02 24.83 -0.59
C ARG A 302 -4.53 24.77 -0.25
N SER A 303 -4.10 25.48 0.78
CA SER A 303 -2.69 25.45 1.23
C SER A 303 -2.29 24.07 1.77
N VAL A 304 -3.19 23.38 2.47
CA VAL A 304 -2.95 22.00 2.95
C VAL A 304 -2.79 21.06 1.77
N LEU A 305 -3.67 21.10 0.76
CA LEU A 305 -3.57 20.25 -0.42
C LEU A 305 -2.23 20.44 -1.15
N ALA A 306 -1.81 21.68 -1.35
CA ALA A 306 -0.53 22.00 -2.00
C ALA A 306 0.66 21.48 -1.19
N ASP A 307 0.62 21.56 0.13
CA ASP A 307 1.71 21.14 1.01
C ASP A 307 1.82 19.61 1.09
N VAL A 308 0.70 18.90 1.28
CA VAL A 308 0.73 17.42 1.39
C VAL A 308 1.13 16.74 0.09
N ALA A 309 0.94 17.37 -1.06
CA ALA A 309 1.37 16.86 -2.36
C ALA A 309 2.89 16.55 -2.42
N GLY A 310 3.70 17.24 -1.63
CA GLY A 310 5.15 17.03 -1.54
C GLY A 310 5.62 16.31 -0.28
N GLN A 311 4.71 15.82 0.58
CA GLN A 311 5.06 15.27 1.88
C GLN A 311 5.01 13.74 1.94
N CYS A 312 5.85 13.17 2.81
CA CYS A 312 5.70 11.81 3.27
C CYS A 312 4.68 11.70 4.43
N LEU A 313 4.20 10.50 4.70
CA LEU A 313 3.17 10.26 5.70
C LEU A 313 3.52 10.84 7.08
N ILE A 314 4.78 10.65 7.54
CA ILE A 314 5.21 11.14 8.85
C ILE A 314 5.15 12.67 8.91
N ASP A 315 5.51 13.36 7.82
CA ASP A 315 5.47 14.81 7.71
C ASP A 315 4.04 15.34 7.84
N SER A 316 3.16 14.80 7.02
CA SER A 316 1.75 15.18 6.99
C SER A 316 1.03 14.87 8.31
N ARG A 317 1.34 13.72 8.90
CA ARG A 317 0.80 13.32 10.22
C ARG A 317 1.27 14.27 11.33
N THR A 318 2.53 14.66 11.31
CA THR A 318 3.11 15.58 12.31
C THR A 318 2.50 16.96 12.19
N LYS A 319 2.31 17.46 10.97
CA LYS A 319 1.84 18.82 10.71
C LYS A 319 0.32 18.98 10.83
N TYR A 320 -0.43 18.01 10.36
CA TYR A 320 -1.88 18.09 10.20
C TYR A 320 -2.67 17.08 11.04
N GLY A 321 -2.01 16.09 11.63
CA GLY A 321 -2.69 15.07 12.42
C GLY A 321 -3.58 15.66 13.52
N LYS A 322 -4.74 15.04 13.74
CA LYS A 322 -5.77 15.43 14.72
C LYS A 322 -6.51 16.74 14.44
N GLN A 323 -6.30 17.37 13.29
CA GLN A 323 -7.15 18.47 12.84
C GLN A 323 -8.45 17.91 12.24
N SER A 324 -9.48 18.75 12.11
CA SER A 324 -10.69 18.40 11.36
C SER A 324 -10.70 19.06 10.00
N THR A 325 -11.19 18.34 8.98
CA THR A 325 -11.41 18.88 7.64
C THR A 325 -12.42 20.01 7.58
N ALA A 326 -13.22 20.20 8.63
CA ALA A 326 -14.06 21.38 8.80
C ALA A 326 -13.26 22.71 8.74
N SER A 327 -11.99 22.70 9.12
CA SER A 327 -11.10 23.88 8.97
C SER A 327 -10.67 24.15 7.54
N TRP A 328 -10.89 23.23 6.58
CA TRP A 328 -10.50 23.35 5.17
C TRP A 328 -11.62 23.91 4.30
N THR A 329 -12.86 23.88 4.78
CA THR A 329 -14.04 24.22 4.01
C THR A 329 -14.50 25.68 4.24
N THR A 330 -15.15 26.26 3.24
CA THR A 330 -15.65 27.62 3.28
C THR A 330 -16.81 27.83 4.26
N ASP A 331 -17.59 26.76 4.51
CA ASP A 331 -18.78 26.77 5.38
C ASP A 331 -18.53 26.11 6.75
N GLY A 332 -17.31 25.61 7.02
CA GLY A 332 -16.95 24.99 8.29
C GLY A 332 -17.53 23.59 8.50
N ARG A 333 -18.08 22.93 7.47
CA ARG A 333 -18.55 21.55 7.57
C ARG A 333 -17.41 20.58 7.28
N PRO A 334 -17.37 19.40 7.94
CA PRO A 334 -16.45 18.34 7.58
C PRO A 334 -16.58 17.92 6.11
N LEU A 335 -15.49 17.54 5.46
CA LEU A 335 -15.51 17.12 4.06
C LEU A 335 -16.41 15.90 3.82
N ALA A 336 -16.59 15.03 4.81
CA ALA A 336 -17.53 13.92 4.71
C ALA A 336 -18.95 14.38 4.42
N ASP A 337 -19.41 15.46 5.09
CA ASP A 337 -20.76 16.04 4.85
C ASP A 337 -20.84 16.76 3.50
N VAL A 338 -19.72 17.33 3.05
CA VAL A 338 -19.62 17.93 1.71
C VAL A 338 -19.76 16.86 0.63
N VAL A 339 -19.04 15.74 0.75
CA VAL A 339 -19.13 14.60 -0.18
C VAL A 339 -20.57 14.12 -0.30
N GLU A 340 -21.29 13.96 0.81
CA GLU A 340 -22.70 13.51 0.81
C GLU A 340 -23.69 14.49 0.14
N SER A 341 -23.30 15.75 0.02
CA SER A 341 -24.17 16.80 -0.56
C SER A 341 -23.86 17.10 -2.04
N VAL A 342 -22.83 16.46 -2.65
CA VAL A 342 -22.34 16.79 -4.00
C VAL A 342 -22.33 15.54 -4.86
N PRO A 343 -23.30 15.38 -5.78
CA PRO A 343 -23.45 14.16 -6.61
C PRO A 343 -22.20 13.79 -7.40
N GLU A 344 -21.50 14.76 -7.96
CA GLU A 344 -20.28 14.53 -8.76
C GLU A 344 -19.15 13.92 -7.91
N ILE A 345 -19.02 14.35 -6.65
CA ILE A 345 -18.02 13.80 -5.72
C ILE A 345 -18.49 12.41 -5.24
N GLN A 346 -19.78 12.24 -4.96
CA GLN A 346 -20.35 10.93 -4.60
C GLN A 346 -20.08 9.89 -5.68
N GLN A 347 -20.26 10.26 -6.96
CA GLN A 347 -20.01 9.35 -8.08
C GLN A 347 -18.54 8.90 -8.08
N VAL A 348 -17.57 9.82 -7.94
CA VAL A 348 -16.15 9.47 -7.89
C VAL A 348 -15.85 8.54 -6.73
N ILE A 349 -16.35 8.84 -5.53
CA ILE A 349 -16.15 7.99 -4.34
C ILE A 349 -16.77 6.60 -4.54
N GLU A 350 -17.94 6.53 -5.18
CA GLU A 350 -18.61 5.25 -5.46
C GLU A 350 -17.89 4.42 -6.52
N GLU A 351 -17.21 5.05 -7.49
CA GLU A 351 -16.32 4.37 -8.44
C GLU A 351 -15.12 3.71 -7.75
N GLN A 352 -14.69 4.23 -6.61
CA GLN A 352 -13.60 3.65 -5.82
C GLN A 352 -14.05 2.48 -4.91
N ARG A 353 -15.35 2.17 -4.87
CA ARG A 353 -15.89 1.10 -4.03
C ARG A 353 -15.33 -0.27 -4.40
N ILE A 354 -14.76 -1.01 -3.44
CA ILE A 354 -14.36 -2.41 -3.55
C ILE A 354 -15.49 -3.28 -2.98
N GLY A 355 -15.62 -4.53 -3.46
CA GLY A 355 -16.69 -5.47 -3.07
C GLY A 355 -17.77 -5.64 -4.14
N ARG A 356 -17.59 -5.04 -5.33
CA ARG A 356 -18.59 -5.08 -6.41
C ARG A 356 -18.33 -6.14 -7.49
N ARG A 357 -17.13 -6.73 -7.50
CA ARG A 357 -16.74 -7.81 -8.41
C ARG A 357 -16.37 -9.06 -7.63
N THR A 358 -16.28 -10.18 -8.31
CA THR A 358 -15.82 -11.43 -7.70
C THR A 358 -14.29 -11.50 -7.78
N PRO A 359 -13.57 -11.66 -6.66
CA PRO A 359 -12.13 -11.91 -6.65
C PRO A 359 -11.71 -13.08 -7.56
N ALA A 360 -10.57 -12.94 -8.24
CA ALA A 360 -10.02 -13.95 -9.15
C ALA A 360 -9.46 -15.18 -8.43
N SER A 361 -9.07 -15.01 -7.17
CA SER A 361 -8.41 -16.03 -6.36
C SER A 361 -8.90 -15.97 -4.92
N PRO A 362 -8.68 -17.03 -4.14
CA PRO A 362 -8.97 -17.01 -2.71
C PRO A 362 -8.31 -15.82 -2.01
N ILE A 363 -9.03 -15.18 -1.10
CA ILE A 363 -8.55 -14.00 -0.38
C ILE A 363 -8.78 -14.12 1.12
N LEU A 364 -7.74 -13.86 1.90
CA LEU A 364 -7.83 -13.64 3.34
C LEU A 364 -7.85 -12.13 3.60
N VAL A 365 -8.92 -11.67 4.22
CA VAL A 365 -9.06 -10.29 4.66
C VAL A 365 -8.85 -10.22 6.17
N ASN A 366 -7.95 -9.35 6.62
CA ASN A 366 -7.75 -9.07 8.04
C ASN A 366 -8.40 -7.74 8.40
N GLY A 367 -9.18 -7.71 9.48
CA GLY A 367 -9.77 -6.50 10.05
C GLY A 367 -9.67 -6.49 11.56
N ALA A 368 -9.30 -5.36 12.12
CA ALA A 368 -9.22 -5.20 13.57
C ALA A 368 -10.46 -4.49 14.13
N LEU A 369 -11.02 -5.02 15.23
CA LEU A 369 -12.21 -4.45 15.88
C LEU A 369 -12.00 -3.00 16.35
N ASN A 370 -10.77 -2.66 16.69
CA ASN A 370 -10.43 -1.37 17.26
C ASN A 370 -9.59 -0.50 16.29
N ASP A 371 -9.61 -0.80 14.98
CA ASP A 371 -8.82 -0.05 14.01
C ASP A 371 -9.13 1.45 14.06
N ASP A 372 -8.08 2.27 14.15
CA ASP A 372 -8.19 3.73 14.23
C ASP A 372 -8.58 4.40 12.91
N PHE A 373 -8.32 3.73 11.77
CA PHE A 373 -8.39 4.35 10.44
C PHE A 373 -9.39 3.65 9.53
N ILE A 374 -9.47 2.33 9.58
CA ILE A 374 -10.34 1.53 8.71
C ILE A 374 -11.44 0.89 9.54
N PRO A 375 -12.68 1.40 9.47
CA PRO A 375 -13.79 0.84 10.26
C PRO A 375 -13.97 -0.65 10.00
N TYR A 376 -13.91 -1.47 11.06
CA TYR A 376 -14.05 -2.93 10.97
C TYR A 376 -15.30 -3.37 10.20
N GLU A 377 -16.40 -2.66 10.36
CA GLU A 377 -17.68 -3.01 9.75
C GLU A 377 -17.63 -3.00 8.20
N GLN A 378 -16.87 -2.08 7.59
CA GLN A 378 -16.70 -2.10 6.14
C GLN A 378 -15.87 -3.29 5.65
N THR A 379 -14.86 -3.70 6.44
CA THR A 379 -14.04 -4.89 6.16
C THR A 379 -14.88 -6.16 6.23
N ARG A 380 -15.72 -6.27 7.27
CA ARG A 380 -16.66 -7.38 7.41
C ARG A 380 -17.67 -7.43 6.26
N ARG A 381 -18.24 -6.27 5.89
CA ARG A 381 -19.18 -6.16 4.76
C ARG A 381 -18.52 -6.54 3.43
N LEU A 382 -17.28 -6.14 3.21
CA LEU A 382 -16.52 -6.50 2.01
C LEU A 382 -16.49 -8.03 1.82
N VAL A 383 -16.14 -8.78 2.86
CA VAL A 383 -16.11 -10.25 2.79
C VAL A 383 -17.51 -10.81 2.56
N GLN A 384 -18.53 -10.29 3.22
CA GLN A 384 -19.93 -10.72 3.02
C GLN A 384 -20.40 -10.48 1.56
N ASP A 385 -20.10 -9.32 0.98
CA ASP A 385 -20.44 -8.98 -0.39
C ASP A 385 -19.74 -9.91 -1.40
N TRP A 386 -18.48 -10.26 -1.17
CA TRP A 386 -17.76 -11.22 -1.99
C TRP A 386 -18.32 -12.64 -1.86
N CYS A 387 -18.60 -13.08 -0.65
CA CYS A 387 -19.22 -14.38 -0.40
C CYS A 387 -20.58 -14.50 -1.05
N ALA A 388 -21.40 -13.44 -1.00
CA ALA A 388 -22.70 -13.41 -1.70
C ALA A 388 -22.57 -13.51 -3.22
N ARG A 389 -21.38 -13.21 -3.78
CA ARG A 389 -21.02 -13.39 -5.21
C ARG A 389 -20.34 -14.72 -5.52
N GLY A 390 -20.19 -15.60 -4.52
CA GLY A 390 -19.55 -16.91 -4.67
C GLY A 390 -18.03 -16.91 -4.63
N ALA A 391 -17.40 -15.85 -4.10
CA ALA A 391 -15.96 -15.81 -3.91
C ALA A 391 -15.51 -16.68 -2.73
N GLU A 392 -14.27 -17.15 -2.78
CA GLU A 392 -13.58 -17.83 -1.68
C GLU A 392 -12.88 -16.80 -0.79
N ALA A 393 -13.64 -16.10 0.04
CA ALA A 393 -13.14 -15.07 0.93
C ALA A 393 -13.21 -15.51 2.40
N THR A 394 -12.20 -15.19 3.18
CA THR A 394 -12.11 -15.48 4.62
C THR A 394 -11.88 -14.20 5.39
N LEU A 395 -12.60 -13.96 6.48
CA LEU A 395 -12.35 -12.87 7.40
C LEU A 395 -11.54 -13.37 8.60
N PHE A 396 -10.39 -12.75 8.84
CA PHE A 396 -9.67 -12.86 10.11
C PHE A 396 -9.93 -11.59 10.91
N THR A 397 -10.45 -11.74 12.12
CA THR A 397 -10.77 -10.62 13.02
C THR A 397 -9.72 -10.51 14.11
N ASP A 398 -8.94 -9.43 14.09
CA ASP A 398 -8.07 -9.09 15.22
C ASP A 398 -8.90 -8.48 16.36
N THR A 399 -8.61 -8.92 17.58
CA THR A 399 -9.32 -8.51 18.81
C THR A 399 -8.39 -7.85 19.81
N LEU A 400 -7.23 -7.35 19.40
CA LEU A 400 -6.33 -6.63 20.28
C LEU A 400 -7.05 -5.46 20.95
N PRO A 401 -6.81 -5.24 22.25
CA PRO A 401 -7.42 -4.12 22.96
C PRO A 401 -6.96 -2.78 22.40
N ALA A 402 -7.86 -1.80 22.39
CA ALA A 402 -7.55 -0.46 21.92
C ALA A 402 -6.46 0.21 22.77
N VAL A 403 -5.47 0.80 22.10
CA VAL A 403 -4.37 1.55 22.70
C VAL A 403 -4.29 2.94 22.08
N ASN A 404 -4.51 3.98 22.87
CA ASN A 404 -4.44 5.39 22.44
C ASN A 404 -5.23 5.67 21.13
N PRO A 405 -6.57 5.56 21.17
CA PRO A 405 -7.41 5.66 19.98
C PRO A 405 -7.17 6.93 19.16
N GLY A 406 -7.26 6.80 17.83
CA GLY A 406 -7.00 7.88 16.86
C GLY A 406 -5.52 8.16 16.60
N SER A 407 -4.62 7.43 17.29
CA SER A 407 -3.17 7.58 17.09
C SER A 407 -2.62 6.77 15.91
N GLY A 408 -3.38 5.79 15.39
CA GLY A 408 -2.93 4.81 14.42
C GLY A 408 -2.27 3.56 15.03
N ASN A 409 -2.13 3.50 16.35
CA ASN A 409 -1.57 2.31 16.99
C ASN A 409 -2.44 1.08 16.77
N ASN A 410 -3.76 1.26 16.82
CA ASN A 410 -4.73 0.17 16.64
C ASN A 410 -4.88 -0.24 15.16
N HIS A 411 -4.34 0.53 14.24
CA HIS A 411 -4.23 0.19 12.82
C HIS A 411 -2.93 -0.55 12.50
N LEU A 412 -1.80 -0.11 13.08
CA LEU A 412 -0.49 -0.67 12.79
C LEU A 412 -0.17 -1.93 13.62
N ALA A 413 -0.64 -2.02 14.87
CA ALA A 413 -0.34 -3.16 15.72
C ALA A 413 -0.87 -4.49 15.15
N PRO A 414 -2.11 -4.59 14.62
CA PRO A 414 -2.60 -5.79 13.95
C PRO A 414 -1.78 -6.19 12.72
N ALA A 415 -1.29 -5.22 11.93
CA ALA A 415 -0.44 -5.53 10.77
C ALA A 415 0.82 -6.31 11.16
N VAL A 416 1.37 -6.01 12.33
CA VAL A 416 2.55 -6.70 12.87
C VAL A 416 2.17 -7.99 13.59
N ALA A 417 1.15 -7.95 14.45
CA ALA A 417 0.74 -9.10 15.26
C ALA A 417 0.22 -10.25 14.40
N ASP A 418 -0.55 -9.94 13.35
CA ASP A 418 -1.18 -10.91 12.47
C ASP A 418 -0.36 -11.23 11.22
N PHE A 419 0.83 -10.62 11.09
CA PHE A 419 1.70 -10.88 9.94
C PHE A 419 1.92 -12.39 9.72
N GLY A 420 2.15 -13.14 10.80
CA GLY A 420 2.33 -14.60 10.73
C GLY A 420 1.11 -15.35 10.18
N VAL A 421 -0.10 -14.85 10.42
CA VAL A 421 -1.34 -15.42 9.88
C VAL A 421 -1.39 -15.22 8.35
N GLY A 422 -1.15 -13.99 7.90
CA GLY A 422 -1.12 -13.67 6.46
C GLY A 422 0.01 -14.39 5.72
N LEU A 423 1.23 -14.40 6.29
CA LEU A 423 2.37 -15.11 5.73
C LEU A 423 2.06 -16.62 5.56
N GLN A 424 1.54 -17.27 6.61
CA GLN A 424 1.20 -18.68 6.54
C GLN A 424 0.09 -18.93 5.51
N TYR A 425 -0.92 -18.08 5.45
CA TYR A 425 -1.98 -18.19 4.45
C TYR A 425 -1.41 -18.15 3.02
N VAL A 426 -0.57 -17.17 2.70
CA VAL A 426 0.05 -17.05 1.37
C VAL A 426 0.95 -18.26 1.06
N LEU A 427 1.77 -18.71 2.00
CA LEU A 427 2.59 -19.92 1.83
C LEU A 427 1.74 -21.16 1.59
N ASP A 428 0.59 -21.27 2.23
CA ASP A 428 -0.35 -22.37 2.01
C ASP A 428 -0.97 -22.32 0.60
N ARG A 429 -1.25 -21.13 0.07
CA ARG A 429 -1.70 -20.95 -1.34
C ARG A 429 -0.61 -21.37 -2.31
N PHE A 430 0.63 -20.95 -2.10
CA PHE A 430 1.76 -21.38 -2.94
C PHE A 430 2.01 -22.89 -2.91
N ASN A 431 1.66 -23.57 -1.83
CA ASN A 431 1.77 -25.01 -1.69
C ASN A 431 0.50 -25.78 -2.09
N GLY A 432 -0.52 -25.12 -2.64
CA GLY A 432 -1.77 -25.74 -3.08
C GLY A 432 -2.57 -26.41 -1.96
N LYS A 433 -2.43 -25.94 -0.71
CA LYS A 433 -3.19 -26.51 0.41
C LYS A 433 -4.68 -26.15 0.31
N PRO A 434 -5.58 -27.00 0.79
CA PRO A 434 -7.01 -26.69 0.84
C PRO A 434 -7.33 -25.41 1.60
N LEU A 435 -8.37 -24.71 1.17
CA LEU A 435 -8.95 -23.60 1.94
C LEU A 435 -9.76 -24.14 3.12
N VAL A 436 -9.79 -23.38 4.19
CA VAL A 436 -10.60 -23.66 5.37
C VAL A 436 -11.36 -22.40 5.76
N ASP A 437 -12.58 -22.57 6.28
CA ASP A 437 -13.42 -21.51 6.85
C ASP A 437 -13.66 -20.32 5.88
N THR A 438 -13.91 -20.60 4.60
CA THR A 438 -14.33 -19.56 3.65
C THR A 438 -15.73 -19.05 3.99
N CYS A 439 -15.99 -17.78 3.72
CA CYS A 439 -17.29 -17.14 3.94
C CYS A 439 -17.80 -17.19 5.39
N ASN A 440 -16.91 -17.04 6.36
CA ASN A 440 -17.17 -17.04 7.81
C ASN A 440 -17.39 -15.65 8.43
N ALA A 441 -17.73 -14.63 7.63
CA ALA A 441 -17.89 -13.23 8.05
C ALA A 441 -19.23 -12.91 8.73
#